data_e89ba3a2c4fe65c2d55615afa44f181f
#
_entry.id   e89ba3a2c4fe65c2d55615afa44f181f
#
_cell.length_a   1.000
_cell.length_b   1.000
_cell.length_c   1.000
_cell.angle_alpha   90.00
_cell.angle_beta   90.00
_cell.angle_gamma   90.00
#
_symmetry.space_group_name_H-M   'P 1'
#
loop_
_entity.id
_entity.type
_entity.pdbx_description
1 polymer ?
#
loop_
_entity_poly.entity_id
_entity_poly.type
_entity_poly.pdbx_seq_one_letter_code
_entity_poly.pdbx_strand_id
1 'polypeptide(L)'
;MTATATSTFDVFVSHSSRDREFAADVADRLKAEGLQPFHDANIPIGQDISKAIWDALAECHAFIVIVSPDSVPDAMGMIELGAATAWNKPIFVLLNGPASTRVPDALGTYQVYPRNRIDEVLTQIRRNFESITDDERQVLVETYSALGVPADRLSQSPRELQQLVEKFNEKTDKHLTGTRLLSELLRLRKQAKLPRLSPIGRRTKP
;
A
#
# COMPACT_ATOMS: atom_id res chain seq x y z
N MET A 1 -11.44 14.83 -26.44
CA MET A 1 -10.58 14.79 -25.25
C MET A 1 -11.04 13.63 -24.41
N THR A 2 -10.50 12.45 -24.66
CA THR A 2 -10.81 11.21 -23.93
C THR A 2 -10.07 11.26 -22.59
N ALA A 3 -10.82 11.39 -21.51
CA ALA A 3 -10.30 11.19 -20.18
C ALA A 3 -9.82 9.73 -20.12
N THR A 4 -8.53 9.53 -20.09
CA THR A 4 -7.92 8.25 -19.73
C THR A 4 -8.37 7.96 -18.30
N ALA A 5 -9.28 7.01 -18.13
CA ALA A 5 -9.62 6.48 -16.84
C ALA A 5 -8.32 5.90 -16.27
N THR A 6 -7.72 6.56 -15.30
CA THR A 6 -6.62 6.04 -14.52
C THR A 6 -7.20 4.86 -13.75
N SER A 7 -6.90 3.65 -14.20
CA SER A 7 -7.23 2.42 -13.49
C SER A 7 -6.36 2.42 -12.22
N THR A 8 -6.92 2.89 -11.12
CA THR A 8 -6.26 2.85 -9.82
C THR A 8 -6.51 1.48 -9.20
N PHE A 9 -5.46 0.70 -9.07
CA PHE A 9 -5.52 -0.56 -8.33
C PHE A 9 -5.25 -0.31 -6.85
N ASP A 10 -6.05 -0.96 -6.02
CA ASP A 10 -5.91 -0.82 -4.56
C ASP A 10 -4.88 -1.81 -4.00
N VAL A 11 -4.89 -3.05 -4.49
CA VAL A 11 -4.08 -4.14 -3.98
C VAL A 11 -3.35 -4.84 -5.13
N PHE A 12 -2.04 -5.00 -4.99
CA PHE A 12 -1.24 -5.82 -5.90
C PHE A 12 -1.15 -7.24 -5.36
N VAL A 13 -1.49 -8.24 -6.17
CA VAL A 13 -1.45 -9.66 -5.81
C VAL A 13 -0.35 -10.35 -6.63
N SER A 14 0.82 -10.51 -6.00
CA SER A 14 1.98 -11.21 -6.56
C SER A 14 1.86 -12.72 -6.30
N HIS A 15 2.01 -13.52 -7.32
CA HIS A 15 1.90 -14.97 -7.23
C HIS A 15 2.70 -15.67 -8.34
N SER A 16 3.04 -16.94 -8.12
CA SER A 16 3.58 -17.77 -9.18
C SER A 16 2.47 -18.28 -10.12
N SER A 17 2.86 -18.72 -11.30
CA SER A 17 1.91 -19.35 -12.26
C SER A 17 1.18 -20.56 -11.68
N ARG A 18 1.74 -21.23 -10.68
CA ARG A 18 1.15 -22.39 -10.00
C ARG A 18 0.04 -21.99 -9.02
N ASP A 19 0.08 -20.77 -8.54
CA ASP A 19 -0.87 -20.24 -7.56
C ASP A 19 -1.99 -19.42 -8.20
N ARG A 20 -2.09 -19.43 -9.54
CA ARG A 20 -3.05 -18.60 -10.32
C ARG A 20 -4.49 -18.77 -9.87
N GLU A 21 -4.92 -20.01 -9.60
CA GLU A 21 -6.29 -20.27 -9.15
C GLU A 21 -6.57 -19.63 -7.78
N PHE A 22 -5.63 -19.77 -6.85
CA PHE A 22 -5.77 -19.14 -5.55
C PHE A 22 -5.65 -17.63 -5.61
N ALA A 23 -4.78 -17.09 -6.46
CA ALA A 23 -4.70 -15.65 -6.70
C ALA A 23 -6.01 -15.06 -7.27
N ALA A 24 -6.69 -15.81 -8.14
CA ALA A 24 -8.00 -15.42 -8.64
C ALA A 24 -9.06 -15.42 -7.52
N ASP A 25 -9.09 -16.44 -6.63
CA ASP A 25 -9.98 -16.46 -5.45
C ASP A 25 -9.71 -15.25 -4.53
N VAL A 26 -8.44 -14.94 -4.26
CA VAL A 26 -8.05 -13.75 -3.49
C VAL A 26 -8.55 -12.48 -4.17
N ALA A 27 -8.35 -12.35 -5.47
CA ALA A 27 -8.79 -11.18 -6.24
C ALA A 27 -10.32 -11.01 -6.22
N ASP A 28 -11.07 -12.10 -6.33
CA ASP A 28 -12.54 -12.03 -6.30
C ASP A 28 -13.06 -11.66 -4.91
N ARG A 29 -12.43 -12.13 -3.85
CA ARG A 29 -12.75 -11.70 -2.48
C ARG A 29 -12.43 -10.21 -2.26
N LEU A 30 -11.29 -9.72 -2.75
CA LEU A 30 -10.97 -8.29 -2.71
C LEU A 30 -12.02 -7.45 -3.42
N LYS A 31 -12.48 -7.88 -4.61
CA LYS A 31 -13.57 -7.21 -5.36
C LYS A 31 -14.89 -7.21 -4.57
N ALA A 32 -15.21 -8.30 -3.91
CA ALA A 32 -16.41 -8.40 -3.07
C ALA A 32 -16.40 -7.39 -1.91
N GLU A 33 -15.19 -7.03 -1.41
CA GLU A 33 -14.98 -5.96 -0.41
C GLU A 33 -14.88 -4.54 -1.03
N GLY A 34 -15.12 -4.42 -2.35
CA GLY A 34 -15.08 -3.12 -3.05
C GLY A 34 -13.68 -2.64 -3.41
N LEU A 35 -12.66 -3.49 -3.30
CA LEU A 35 -11.27 -3.17 -3.64
C LEU A 35 -10.96 -3.58 -5.08
N GLN A 36 -10.03 -2.88 -5.72
CA GLN A 36 -9.58 -3.16 -7.09
C GLN A 36 -8.22 -3.90 -7.06
N PRO A 37 -8.20 -5.25 -7.15
CA PRO A 37 -6.95 -5.99 -7.20
C PRO A 37 -6.30 -5.90 -8.59
N PHE A 38 -4.97 -5.83 -8.61
CA PHE A 38 -4.15 -6.12 -9.78
C PHE A 38 -3.52 -7.51 -9.64
N HIS A 39 -3.66 -8.32 -10.66
CA HIS A 39 -2.93 -9.57 -10.84
C HIS A 39 -2.68 -9.79 -12.34
N ASP A 40 -1.85 -10.76 -12.72
CA ASP A 40 -1.41 -10.97 -14.11
C ASP A 40 -2.52 -11.07 -15.16
N ALA A 41 -3.70 -11.59 -14.78
CA ALA A 41 -4.86 -11.66 -15.67
C ALA A 41 -5.46 -10.28 -16.03
N ASN A 42 -5.07 -9.21 -15.34
CA ASN A 42 -5.55 -7.86 -15.65
C ASN A 42 -4.80 -7.19 -16.80
N ILE A 43 -3.72 -7.80 -17.32
CA ILE A 43 -2.90 -7.20 -18.37
C ILE A 43 -3.55 -7.45 -19.74
N PRO A 44 -4.01 -6.42 -20.45
CA PRO A 44 -4.60 -6.58 -21.76
C PRO A 44 -3.58 -7.11 -22.78
N ILE A 45 -4.06 -7.94 -23.72
CA ILE A 45 -3.24 -8.47 -24.80
C ILE A 45 -2.66 -7.31 -25.64
N GLY A 46 -1.35 -7.31 -25.86
CA GLY A 46 -0.65 -6.29 -26.66
C GLY A 46 -0.11 -5.11 -25.87
N GLN A 47 -0.31 -5.05 -24.54
CA GLN A 47 0.37 -4.08 -23.69
C GLN A 47 1.75 -4.54 -23.24
N ASP A 48 2.62 -3.59 -22.93
CA ASP A 48 3.90 -3.85 -22.28
C ASP A 48 3.64 -4.36 -20.86
N ILE A 49 3.84 -5.66 -20.67
CA ILE A 49 3.61 -6.36 -19.41
C ILE A 49 4.42 -5.71 -18.28
N SER A 50 5.69 -5.42 -18.54
CA SER A 50 6.58 -4.83 -17.53
C SER A 50 6.07 -3.47 -17.09
N LYS A 51 5.68 -2.63 -18.03
CA LYS A 51 5.13 -1.30 -17.71
C LYS A 51 3.84 -1.38 -16.91
N ALA A 52 2.90 -2.26 -17.30
CA ALA A 52 1.64 -2.44 -16.60
C ALA A 52 1.84 -2.90 -15.15
N ILE A 53 2.78 -3.83 -14.90
CA ILE A 53 3.16 -4.29 -13.58
C ILE A 53 3.71 -3.15 -12.73
N TRP A 54 4.66 -2.36 -13.28
CA TRP A 54 5.27 -1.25 -12.55
C TRP A 54 4.28 -0.13 -12.23
N ASP A 55 3.41 0.22 -13.17
CA ASP A 55 2.38 1.23 -12.96
C ASP A 55 1.40 0.78 -11.86
N ALA A 56 0.91 -0.46 -11.94
CA ALA A 56 0.02 -1.02 -10.93
C ALA A 56 0.68 -1.12 -9.55
N LEU A 57 1.94 -1.57 -9.50
CA LEU A 57 2.69 -1.66 -8.26
C LEU A 57 2.97 -0.28 -7.65
N ALA A 58 3.23 0.74 -8.47
CA ALA A 58 3.41 2.11 -8.00
C ALA A 58 2.11 2.70 -7.42
N GLU A 59 0.98 2.43 -8.06
CA GLU A 59 -0.33 2.98 -7.70
C GLU A 59 -0.99 2.25 -6.52
N CYS A 60 -0.78 0.93 -6.37
CA CYS A 60 -1.44 0.14 -5.33
C CYS A 60 -1.09 0.65 -3.91
N HIS A 61 -1.99 0.38 -2.96
CA HIS A 61 -1.84 0.80 -1.56
C HIS A 61 -1.47 -0.36 -0.64
N ALA A 62 -1.61 -1.61 -1.10
CA ALA A 62 -1.20 -2.80 -0.38
C ALA A 62 -0.62 -3.84 -1.34
N PHE A 63 0.22 -4.72 -0.82
CA PHE A 63 0.87 -5.79 -1.56
C PHE A 63 0.59 -7.13 -0.88
N ILE A 64 0.04 -8.08 -1.62
CA ILE A 64 -0.13 -9.46 -1.21
C ILE A 64 0.87 -10.30 -1.99
N VAL A 65 1.62 -11.15 -1.31
CA VAL A 65 2.43 -12.20 -1.93
C VAL A 65 1.91 -13.57 -1.54
N ILE A 66 1.65 -14.42 -2.53
CA ILE A 66 1.21 -15.80 -2.32
C ILE A 66 2.41 -16.72 -2.40
N VAL A 67 2.54 -17.60 -1.39
CA VAL A 67 3.60 -18.59 -1.27
C VAL A 67 2.98 -19.97 -1.13
N SER A 68 3.43 -20.93 -1.94
CA SER A 68 3.04 -22.35 -1.81
C SER A 68 4.28 -23.23 -1.69
N PRO A 69 4.13 -24.51 -1.28
CA PRO A 69 5.26 -25.44 -1.13
C PRO A 69 6.11 -25.58 -2.40
N ASP A 70 5.46 -25.45 -3.57
CA ASP A 70 6.06 -25.65 -4.88
C ASP A 70 6.37 -24.36 -5.61
N SER A 71 6.11 -23.21 -4.98
CA SER A 71 6.34 -21.90 -5.57
C SER A 71 6.99 -20.95 -4.56
N VAL A 72 8.27 -20.77 -4.74
CA VAL A 72 8.98 -19.60 -4.19
C VAL A 72 8.75 -18.46 -5.17
N PRO A 73 8.56 -17.20 -4.72
CA PRO A 73 8.57 -16.06 -5.61
C PRO A 73 9.77 -16.14 -6.55
N ASP A 74 9.51 -16.09 -7.85
CA ASP A 74 10.57 -16.06 -8.85
C ASP A 74 11.36 -14.73 -8.78
N ALA A 75 12.34 -14.56 -9.65
CA ALA A 75 13.15 -13.34 -9.64
C ALA A 75 12.29 -12.07 -9.77
N MET A 76 11.19 -12.14 -10.56
CA MET A 76 10.28 -11.00 -10.73
C MET A 76 9.49 -10.71 -9.46
N GLY A 77 8.92 -11.72 -8.82
CA GLY A 77 8.22 -11.57 -7.54
C GLY A 77 9.11 -11.02 -6.43
N MET A 78 10.41 -11.36 -6.43
CA MET A 78 11.37 -10.78 -5.48
C MET A 78 11.66 -9.30 -5.78
N ILE A 79 11.69 -8.89 -7.05
CA ILE A 79 11.85 -7.49 -7.45
C ILE A 79 10.59 -6.68 -7.06
N GLU A 80 9.40 -7.23 -7.30
CA GLU A 80 8.12 -6.63 -6.89
C GLU A 80 8.06 -6.43 -5.37
N LEU A 81 8.44 -7.44 -4.59
CA LEU A 81 8.55 -7.36 -3.14
C LEU A 81 9.52 -6.28 -2.68
N GLY A 82 10.69 -6.20 -3.32
CA GLY A 82 11.69 -5.17 -3.05
C GLY A 82 11.16 -3.76 -3.30
N ALA A 83 10.44 -3.56 -4.40
CA ALA A 83 9.81 -2.28 -4.73
C ALA A 83 8.69 -1.92 -3.73
N ALA A 84 7.81 -2.88 -3.40
CA ALA A 84 6.75 -2.68 -2.41
C ALA A 84 7.34 -2.29 -1.04
N THR A 85 8.45 -2.93 -0.64
CA THR A 85 9.18 -2.61 0.59
C THR A 85 9.78 -1.21 0.54
N ALA A 86 10.46 -0.85 -0.55
CA ALA A 86 11.08 0.46 -0.73
C ALA A 86 10.05 1.61 -0.73
N TRP A 87 8.83 1.33 -1.17
CA TRP A 87 7.71 2.28 -1.17
C TRP A 87 6.86 2.22 0.10
N ASN A 88 7.32 1.51 1.15
CA ASN A 88 6.63 1.37 2.43
C ASN A 88 5.17 0.89 2.29
N LYS A 89 4.90 0.00 1.34
CA LYS A 89 3.57 -0.58 1.20
C LYS A 89 3.33 -1.62 2.29
N PRO A 90 2.13 -1.72 2.86
CA PRO A 90 1.75 -2.87 3.70
C PRO A 90 1.88 -4.16 2.90
N ILE A 91 2.63 -5.12 3.43
CA ILE A 91 2.90 -6.41 2.78
C ILE A 91 2.27 -7.53 3.60
N PHE A 92 1.48 -8.35 2.93
CA PHE A 92 0.80 -9.51 3.49
C PHE A 92 1.28 -10.77 2.78
N VAL A 93 1.75 -11.75 3.54
CA VAL A 93 2.17 -13.06 3.01
C VAL A 93 1.04 -14.05 3.21
N LEU A 94 0.48 -14.58 2.12
CA LEU A 94 -0.54 -15.61 2.14
C LEU A 94 0.06 -16.99 1.79
N LEU A 95 -0.12 -17.97 2.66
CA LEU A 95 0.28 -19.35 2.39
C LEU A 95 -0.83 -20.11 1.66
N ASN A 96 -0.53 -20.57 0.46
CA ASN A 96 -1.37 -21.51 -0.29
C ASN A 96 -0.85 -22.93 -0.09
N GLY A 97 -0.94 -23.44 1.13
CA GLY A 97 -0.43 -24.77 1.49
C GLY A 97 -0.55 -25.04 2.98
N PRO A 98 0.00 -26.17 3.45
CA PRO A 98 0.01 -26.51 4.87
C PRO A 98 0.84 -25.49 5.67
N ALA A 99 0.57 -25.39 6.98
CA ALA A 99 1.29 -24.49 7.88
C ALA A 99 2.81 -24.77 7.96
N SER A 100 3.23 -25.96 7.57
CA SER A 100 4.64 -26.36 7.47
C SER A 100 5.34 -25.85 6.19
N THR A 101 4.63 -25.12 5.31
CA THR A 101 5.22 -24.54 4.10
C THR A 101 6.38 -23.62 4.48
N ARG A 102 7.55 -23.89 3.91
CA ARG A 102 8.73 -23.04 4.14
C ARG A 102 8.52 -21.69 3.48
N VAL A 103 8.53 -20.65 4.31
CA VAL A 103 8.53 -19.25 3.84
C VAL A 103 9.97 -18.84 3.58
N PRO A 104 10.30 -18.23 2.43
CA PRO A 104 11.63 -17.70 2.17
C PRO A 104 12.06 -16.69 3.24
N ASP A 105 13.33 -16.69 3.60
CA ASP A 105 13.88 -15.82 4.66
C ASP A 105 13.60 -14.33 4.40
N ALA A 106 13.61 -13.92 3.14
CA ALA A 106 13.26 -12.55 2.72
C ALA A 106 11.82 -12.15 3.09
N LEU A 107 10.93 -13.11 3.27
CA LEU A 107 9.54 -12.90 3.68
C LEU A 107 9.32 -13.10 5.19
N GLY A 108 10.32 -13.63 5.90
CA GLY A 108 10.24 -13.96 7.33
C GLY A 108 10.08 -12.76 8.25
N THR A 109 10.31 -11.54 7.75
CA THR A 109 10.09 -10.29 8.49
C THR A 109 8.64 -9.81 8.42
N TYR A 110 7.82 -10.38 7.54
CA TYR A 110 6.42 -10.01 7.35
C TYR A 110 5.49 -10.98 8.07
N GLN A 111 4.29 -10.50 8.36
CA GLN A 111 3.26 -11.34 8.96
C GLN A 111 2.73 -12.33 7.92
N VAL A 112 2.79 -13.62 8.28
CA VAL A 112 2.39 -14.73 7.42
C VAL A 112 1.02 -15.22 7.83
N TYR A 113 0.11 -15.33 6.87
CA TYR A 113 -1.26 -15.78 7.08
C TYR A 113 -1.50 -17.09 6.31
N PRO A 114 -1.96 -18.14 6.97
CA PRO A 114 -2.42 -19.33 6.27
C PRO A 114 -3.70 -19.03 5.47
N ARG A 115 -3.96 -19.82 4.43
CA ARG A 115 -5.09 -19.65 3.50
C ARG A 115 -6.44 -19.47 4.20
N ASN A 116 -6.68 -20.18 5.30
CA ASN A 116 -7.93 -20.10 6.06
C ASN A 116 -8.10 -18.79 6.88
N ARG A 117 -7.07 -17.93 6.93
CA ARG A 117 -7.12 -16.62 7.59
C ARG A 117 -7.14 -15.45 6.60
N ILE A 118 -7.50 -15.70 5.35
CA ILE A 118 -7.59 -14.67 4.32
C ILE A 118 -8.52 -13.52 4.73
N ASP A 119 -9.63 -13.81 5.42
CA ASP A 119 -10.60 -12.80 5.84
C ASP A 119 -10.00 -11.79 6.85
N GLU A 120 -9.00 -12.22 7.62
CA GLU A 120 -8.25 -11.30 8.49
C GLU A 120 -7.39 -10.33 7.67
N VAL A 121 -6.75 -10.84 6.61
CA VAL A 121 -5.94 -10.02 5.68
C VAL A 121 -6.85 -9.01 4.98
N LEU A 122 -8.00 -9.45 4.47
CA LEU A 122 -8.98 -8.56 3.84
C LEU A 122 -9.48 -7.49 4.79
N THR A 123 -9.77 -7.85 6.05
CA THR A 123 -10.18 -6.90 7.09
C THR A 123 -9.10 -5.86 7.37
N GLN A 124 -7.83 -6.27 7.47
CA GLN A 124 -6.71 -5.34 7.69
C GLN A 124 -6.47 -4.44 6.49
N ILE A 125 -6.55 -4.99 5.28
CA ILE A 125 -6.46 -4.20 4.05
C ILE A 125 -7.58 -3.17 4.03
N ARG A 126 -8.84 -3.58 4.24
CA ARG A 126 -10.00 -2.68 4.24
C ARG A 126 -9.86 -1.54 5.24
N ARG A 127 -9.35 -1.79 6.45
CA ARG A 127 -9.07 -0.72 7.44
C ARG A 127 -8.10 0.33 6.89
N ASN A 128 -7.10 -0.09 6.11
CA ASN A 128 -6.19 0.84 5.44
C ASN A 128 -6.87 1.65 4.31
N PHE A 129 -7.99 1.17 3.78
CA PHE A 129 -8.79 1.83 2.74
C PHE A 129 -10.03 2.55 3.29
N GLU A 130 -10.26 2.53 4.60
CA GLU A 130 -11.32 3.33 5.19
C GLU A 130 -11.25 4.78 4.70
N SER A 131 -12.38 5.25 4.18
CA SER A 131 -12.46 6.62 3.67
C SER A 131 -12.19 7.60 4.80
N ILE A 132 -11.28 8.54 4.56
CA ILE A 132 -11.05 9.65 5.49
C ILE A 132 -12.20 10.63 5.30
N THR A 133 -13.00 10.84 6.34
CA THR A 133 -14.10 11.82 6.35
C THR A 133 -13.56 13.24 6.29
N ASP A 134 -14.43 14.23 6.08
CA ASP A 134 -14.00 15.63 6.05
C ASP A 134 -13.50 16.11 7.44
N ASP A 135 -14.12 15.65 8.52
CA ASP A 135 -13.66 15.93 9.87
C ASP A 135 -12.27 15.32 10.14
N GLU A 136 -12.06 14.10 9.71
CA GLU A 136 -10.75 13.43 9.84
C GLU A 136 -9.68 14.09 8.94
N ARG A 137 -10.06 14.61 7.77
CA ARG A 137 -9.14 15.44 6.96
C ARG A 137 -8.72 16.69 7.71
N GLN A 138 -9.63 17.30 8.45
CA GLN A 138 -9.30 18.46 9.30
C GLN A 138 -8.29 18.04 10.38
N VAL A 139 -8.51 16.92 11.06
CA VAL A 139 -7.56 16.35 12.05
C VAL A 139 -6.21 16.07 11.41
N LEU A 140 -6.18 15.55 10.17
CA LEU A 140 -4.93 15.29 9.44
C LEU A 140 -4.18 16.60 9.16
N VAL A 141 -4.87 17.65 8.70
CA VAL A 141 -4.26 18.96 8.42
C VAL A 141 -3.71 19.60 9.70
N GLU A 142 -4.43 19.51 10.81
CA GLU A 142 -3.99 20.02 12.11
C GLU A 142 -2.76 19.26 12.64
N THR A 143 -2.79 17.92 12.55
CA THR A 143 -1.67 17.07 12.99
C THR A 143 -0.43 17.30 12.14
N TYR A 144 -0.59 17.42 10.81
CA TYR A 144 0.47 17.78 9.88
C TYR A 144 1.06 19.16 10.19
N SER A 145 0.21 20.17 10.44
CA SER A 145 0.64 21.54 10.75
C SER A 145 1.43 21.60 12.06
N ALA A 146 0.96 20.85 13.08
CA ALA A 146 1.65 20.74 14.37
C ALA A 146 2.99 20.01 14.28
N LEU A 147 3.13 19.06 13.35
CA LEU A 147 4.40 18.37 13.09
C LEU A 147 5.44 19.30 12.46
N GLY A 148 5.01 20.29 11.67
CA GLY A 148 5.88 21.31 11.10
C GLY A 148 6.83 20.82 9.98
N VAL A 149 6.64 19.61 9.47
CA VAL A 149 7.49 18.99 8.44
C VAL A 149 6.78 19.05 7.09
N PRO A 150 7.39 19.66 6.06
CA PRO A 150 6.80 19.70 4.72
C PRO A 150 6.51 18.31 4.14
N ALA A 151 5.39 18.16 3.41
CA ALA A 151 4.96 16.87 2.86
C ALA A 151 6.02 16.17 1.99
N ASP A 152 6.83 16.96 1.25
CA ASP A 152 7.92 16.43 0.43
C ASP A 152 9.07 15.82 1.28
N ARG A 153 9.25 16.32 2.51
CA ARG A 153 10.22 15.72 3.45
C ARG A 153 9.66 14.52 4.18
N LEU A 154 8.36 14.47 4.44
CA LEU A 154 7.72 13.32 5.08
C LEU A 154 7.94 12.03 4.29
N SER A 155 7.92 12.09 2.95
CA SER A 155 8.19 10.92 2.09
C SER A 155 9.62 10.38 2.22
N GLN A 156 10.56 11.19 2.71
CA GLN A 156 11.97 10.87 2.87
C GLN A 156 12.38 10.67 4.33
N SER A 157 11.45 10.82 5.26
CA SER A 157 11.71 10.83 6.70
C SER A 157 10.79 9.84 7.43
N PRO A 158 11.17 8.55 7.49
CA PRO A 158 10.33 7.51 8.08
C PRO A 158 9.91 7.81 9.53
N ARG A 159 10.78 8.44 10.32
CA ARG A 159 10.50 8.80 11.71
C ARG A 159 9.39 9.83 11.84
N GLU A 160 9.44 10.90 11.06
CA GLU A 160 8.43 11.95 11.08
C GLU A 160 7.10 11.47 10.50
N LEU A 161 7.17 10.62 9.47
CA LEU A 161 5.98 9.98 8.92
C LEU A 161 5.31 9.06 9.95
N GLN A 162 6.09 8.29 10.70
CA GLN A 162 5.58 7.43 11.76
C GLN A 162 4.92 8.26 12.88
N GLN A 163 5.50 9.39 13.28
CA GLN A 163 4.90 10.30 14.26
C GLN A 163 3.56 10.88 13.78
N LEU A 164 3.45 11.19 12.48
CA LEU A 164 2.18 11.63 11.88
C LEU A 164 1.12 10.54 12.00
N VAL A 165 1.49 9.30 11.65
CA VAL A 165 0.62 8.13 11.70
C VAL A 165 0.09 7.88 13.11
N GLU A 166 0.99 7.83 14.09
CA GLU A 166 0.64 7.58 15.49
C GLU A 166 -0.35 8.62 16.02
N LYS A 167 -0.02 9.91 15.84
CA LYS A 167 -0.87 11.00 16.31
C LYS A 167 -2.22 11.09 15.60
N PHE A 168 -2.26 10.79 14.31
CA PHE A 168 -3.50 10.78 13.55
C PHE A 168 -4.39 9.62 13.98
N ASN A 169 -3.85 8.42 14.02
CA ASN A 169 -4.58 7.21 14.39
C ASN A 169 -5.11 7.28 15.83
N GLU A 170 -4.31 7.82 16.78
CA GLU A 170 -4.73 8.07 18.15
C GLU A 170 -5.94 9.01 18.24
N LYS A 171 -5.96 10.08 17.42
CA LYS A 171 -7.05 11.07 17.44
C LYS A 171 -8.32 10.61 16.75
N THR A 172 -8.22 9.70 15.78
CA THR A 172 -9.34 9.31 14.92
C THR A 172 -9.82 7.89 15.16
N ASP A 173 -9.17 7.16 16.07
CA ASP A 173 -9.40 5.72 16.31
C ASP A 173 -9.31 4.89 15.02
N LYS A 174 -8.45 5.33 14.09
CA LYS A 174 -8.17 4.63 12.84
C LYS A 174 -6.80 3.95 12.88
N HIS A 175 -6.56 3.07 11.92
CA HIS A 175 -5.31 2.34 11.77
C HIS A 175 -4.73 2.53 10.36
N LEU A 176 -4.69 3.80 9.89
CA LEU A 176 -4.17 4.12 8.57
C LEU A 176 -2.63 4.06 8.54
N THR A 177 -2.11 3.70 7.38
CA THR A 177 -0.66 3.63 7.15
C THR A 177 -0.07 4.99 6.77
N GLY A 178 1.25 5.12 6.91
CA GLY A 178 1.98 6.32 6.48
C GLY A 178 1.80 6.63 4.99
N THR A 179 1.81 5.60 4.15
CA THR A 179 1.58 5.75 2.71
C THR A 179 0.20 6.33 2.42
N ARG A 180 -0.84 5.84 3.13
CA ARG A 180 -2.21 6.33 2.96
C ARG A 180 -2.36 7.78 3.40
N LEU A 181 -1.83 8.15 4.57
CA LEU A 181 -1.87 9.53 5.05
C LEU A 181 -1.07 10.48 4.17
N LEU A 182 0.11 10.05 3.70
CA LEU A 182 0.92 10.85 2.79
C LEU A 182 0.18 11.09 1.46
N SER A 183 -0.47 10.08 0.89
CA SER A 183 -1.27 10.21 -0.33
C SER A 183 -2.40 11.22 -0.14
N GLU A 184 -3.09 11.19 1.00
CA GLU A 184 -4.15 12.16 1.29
C GLU A 184 -3.60 13.58 1.46
N LEU A 185 -2.46 13.77 2.14
CA LEU A 185 -1.78 15.08 2.24
C LEU A 185 -1.40 15.63 0.87
N LEU A 186 -0.85 14.79 -0.02
CA LEU A 186 -0.50 15.20 -1.38
C LEU A 186 -1.74 15.58 -2.20
N ARG A 187 -2.86 14.87 -2.01
CA ARG A 187 -4.15 15.21 -2.60
C ARG A 187 -4.66 16.57 -2.11
N LEU A 188 -4.66 16.80 -0.80
CA LEU A 188 -5.05 18.07 -0.19
C LEU A 188 -4.16 19.24 -0.67
N ARG A 189 -2.85 18.99 -0.84
CA ARG A 189 -1.92 19.96 -1.40
C ARG A 189 -2.30 20.36 -2.84
N LYS A 190 -2.62 19.38 -3.69
CA LYS A 190 -3.06 19.64 -5.07
C LYS A 190 -4.35 20.47 -5.12
N GLN A 191 -5.22 20.32 -4.11
CA GLN A 191 -6.46 21.08 -3.95
C GLN A 191 -6.28 22.44 -3.26
N ALA A 192 -5.04 22.84 -2.95
CA ALA A 192 -4.71 24.05 -2.17
C ALA A 192 -5.34 24.10 -0.76
N LYS A 193 -5.71 22.94 -0.20
CA LYS A 193 -6.29 22.78 1.14
C LYS A 193 -5.26 22.46 2.22
N LEU A 194 -3.98 22.38 1.87
CA LEU A 194 -2.89 22.10 2.82
C LEU A 194 -2.07 23.38 3.05
N PRO A 195 -1.78 23.76 4.30
CA PRO A 195 -0.95 24.92 4.61
C PRO A 195 0.48 24.71 4.07
N ARG A 196 1.08 25.77 3.53
CA ARG A 196 2.48 25.76 3.11
C ARG A 196 3.36 25.85 4.35
N LEU A 197 4.06 24.77 4.67
CA LEU A 197 5.08 24.76 5.70
C LEU A 197 6.41 25.13 5.08
N SER A 198 7.06 26.17 5.60
CA SER A 198 8.43 26.50 5.22
C SER A 198 9.40 25.51 5.88
N PRO A 199 10.50 25.11 5.21
CA PRO A 199 11.53 24.30 5.84
C PRO A 199 12.05 25.04 7.07
N ILE A 200 11.93 24.42 8.26
CA ILE A 200 12.53 24.94 9.48
C ILE A 200 14.06 24.93 9.25
N GLY A 201 14.68 26.11 9.11
CA GLY A 201 16.14 26.23 9.09
C GLY A 201 16.74 27.18 8.08
N ARG A 202 16.35 28.44 8.07
CA ARG A 202 17.28 29.54 7.88
C ARG A 202 17.21 30.41 9.12
N ARG A 203 18.01 30.06 10.15
CA ARG A 203 18.46 31.09 11.09
C ARG A 203 19.14 32.16 10.26
N THR A 204 18.49 33.30 10.08
CA THR A 204 19.17 34.54 9.72
C THR A 204 20.21 34.76 10.79
N LYS A 205 21.50 34.69 10.44
CA LYS A 205 22.57 35.21 11.26
C LYS A 205 22.37 36.72 11.37
N PRO A 206 22.63 37.26 12.56
CA PRO A 206 22.63 38.71 12.79
C PRO A 206 23.70 39.44 11.99
#